data_6d11a1c76531ee54203a5ac8b3379613
#
_entry.id   6d11a1c76531ee54203a5ac8b3379613
#
_cell.length_a   1.000
_cell.length_b   1.000
_cell.length_c   1.000
_cell.angle_alpha   90.00
_cell.angle_beta   90.00
_cell.angle_gamma   90.00
#
_symmetry.space_group_name_H-M   'P 1'
#
loop_
_entity.id
_entity.type
_entity.pdbx_description
1 polymer ?
#
loop_
_entity_poly.entity_id
_entity_poly.type
_entity_poly.pdbx_seq_one_letter_code
_entity_poly.pdbx_strand_id
1 'polypeptide(L)'
;ERETTLEQLKIEMKEREEAQIQLEQQSSFLRSFLDASPDLVFYRNEDKEFSGCNRAMELLTGKSEKQLIHLKPQDVYTEEVAEKVLETDEKVFRHNVSLTYEQWLDYPDGRKACFEIRKVPYYDRVGKRRGLMGFGRDITERKRYQDALERASRDKTTFISTISHELRTPLNGIVGLSRILLDTDLTGEQERYLKTIHVSAVTLGNIFNDIIEMRS
;
A
#
# COMPACT_ATOMS: atom_id res chain seq x y z
N GLU A 1 26.40 -37.43 53.56
CA GLU A 1 26.64 -37.32 52.10
C GLU A 1 25.40 -37.61 51.26
N ARG A 2 24.63 -38.69 51.50
CA ARG A 2 23.41 -39.00 50.71
C ARG A 2 22.24 -38.02 50.95
N GLU A 3 22.08 -37.55 52.17
CA GLU A 3 21.02 -36.57 52.53
C GLU A 3 21.29 -35.19 51.92
N THR A 4 22.56 -34.74 51.93
CA THR A 4 22.99 -33.48 51.32
C THR A 4 22.79 -33.49 49.79
N THR A 5 23.02 -34.63 49.13
CA THR A 5 22.82 -34.80 47.68
C THR A 5 21.33 -34.78 47.32
N LEU A 6 20.47 -35.36 48.16
CA LEU A 6 19.03 -35.37 47.94
C LEU A 6 18.38 -33.98 48.09
N GLU A 7 18.90 -33.20 49.03
CA GLU A 7 18.47 -31.83 49.29
C GLU A 7 18.89 -30.89 48.17
N GLN A 8 20.13 -31.02 47.66
CA GLN A 8 20.62 -30.32 46.49
C GLN A 8 19.80 -30.66 45.24
N LEU A 9 19.46 -31.92 45.01
CA LEU A 9 18.63 -32.33 43.87
C LEU A 9 17.22 -31.73 43.94
N LYS A 10 16.63 -31.66 45.12
CA LYS A 10 15.32 -31.00 45.30
C LYS A 10 15.34 -29.52 45.01
N ILE A 11 16.38 -28.81 45.41
CA ILE A 11 16.58 -27.39 45.15
C ILE A 11 16.72 -27.18 43.62
N GLU A 12 17.59 -27.96 42.97
CA GLU A 12 17.81 -27.87 41.53
C GLU A 12 16.54 -28.19 40.71
N MET A 13 15.77 -29.19 41.13
CA MET A 13 14.46 -29.50 40.49
C MET A 13 13.48 -28.35 40.65
N LYS A 14 13.41 -27.72 41.81
CA LYS A 14 12.53 -26.58 42.06
C LYS A 14 12.93 -25.36 41.21
N GLU A 15 14.20 -25.03 41.16
CA GLU A 15 14.71 -23.94 40.31
C GLU A 15 14.43 -24.18 38.81
N ARG A 16 14.58 -25.44 38.38
CA ARG A 16 14.25 -25.83 37.00
C ARG A 16 12.76 -25.72 36.69
N GLU A 17 11.91 -26.11 37.63
CA GLU A 17 10.45 -26.01 37.49
C GLU A 17 10.03 -24.52 37.44
N GLU A 18 10.56 -23.70 38.32
CA GLU A 18 10.31 -22.23 38.33
C GLU A 18 10.78 -21.58 37.03
N ALA A 19 11.95 -21.93 36.51
CA ALA A 19 12.46 -21.44 35.22
C ALA A 19 11.59 -21.90 34.05
N GLN A 20 11.11 -23.14 34.08
CA GLN A 20 10.21 -23.68 33.07
C GLN A 20 8.87 -22.92 33.03
N ILE A 21 8.27 -22.71 34.21
CA ILE A 21 7.01 -21.93 34.33
C ILE A 21 7.19 -20.51 33.82
N GLN A 22 8.32 -19.86 34.16
CA GLN A 22 8.61 -18.51 33.71
C GLN A 22 8.77 -18.46 32.19
N LEU A 23 9.45 -19.44 31.58
CA LEU A 23 9.61 -19.55 30.13
C LEU A 23 8.26 -19.74 29.42
N GLU A 24 7.40 -20.60 29.96
CA GLU A 24 6.05 -20.83 29.43
C GLU A 24 5.19 -19.57 29.50
N GLN A 25 5.24 -18.82 30.60
CA GLN A 25 4.53 -17.56 30.74
C GLN A 25 5.01 -16.52 29.74
N GLN A 26 6.35 -16.38 29.57
CA GLN A 26 6.91 -15.46 28.57
C GLN A 26 6.52 -15.85 27.14
N SER A 27 6.58 -17.13 26.82
CA SER A 27 6.19 -17.65 25.51
C SER A 27 4.71 -17.40 25.22
N SER A 28 3.85 -17.68 26.21
CA SER A 28 2.40 -17.43 26.09
C SER A 28 2.06 -15.95 25.94
N PHE A 29 2.76 -15.09 26.67
CA PHE A 29 2.60 -13.63 26.53
C PHE A 29 3.00 -13.14 25.15
N LEU A 30 4.19 -13.56 24.66
CA LEU A 30 4.65 -13.20 23.31
C LEU A 30 3.68 -13.69 22.23
N ARG A 31 3.15 -14.91 22.36
CA ARG A 31 2.17 -15.46 21.44
C ARG A 31 0.90 -14.60 21.42
N SER A 32 0.36 -14.28 22.60
CA SER A 32 -0.82 -13.44 22.72
C SER A 32 -0.61 -12.05 22.15
N PHE A 33 0.57 -11.46 22.34
CA PHE A 33 0.95 -10.17 21.78
C PHE A 33 1.01 -10.20 20.25
N LEU A 34 1.64 -11.21 19.68
CA LEU A 34 1.71 -11.38 18.22
C LEU A 34 0.33 -11.60 17.60
N ASP A 35 -0.51 -12.42 18.24
CA ASP A 35 -1.84 -12.75 17.74
C ASP A 35 -2.86 -11.61 17.91
N ALA A 36 -2.62 -10.68 18.84
CA ALA A 36 -3.42 -9.46 18.97
C ALA A 36 -3.15 -8.43 17.87
N SER A 37 -2.03 -8.52 17.17
CA SER A 37 -1.72 -7.63 16.05
C SER A 37 -2.59 -7.93 14.83
N PRO A 38 -3.27 -6.93 14.25
CA PRO A 38 -3.96 -7.08 12.98
C PRO A 38 -3.01 -7.15 11.79
N ASP A 39 -1.76 -6.67 11.96
CA ASP A 39 -0.74 -6.71 10.93
C ASP A 39 -0.20 -8.15 10.78
N LEU A 40 0.17 -8.52 9.57
CA LEU A 40 0.86 -9.78 9.31
C LEU A 40 2.21 -9.77 10.04
N VAL A 41 2.53 -10.86 10.75
CA VAL A 41 3.84 -11.08 11.32
C VAL A 41 4.28 -12.50 10.97
N PHE A 42 5.46 -12.61 10.38
CA PHE A 42 6.04 -13.90 10.03
C PHE A 42 7.57 -13.84 10.12
N TYR A 43 8.20 -14.98 10.24
CA TYR A 43 9.65 -15.09 10.15
C TYR A 43 10.05 -16.33 9.38
N ARG A 44 11.16 -16.22 8.66
CA ARG A 44 11.75 -17.29 7.86
C ARG A 44 13.22 -17.45 8.19
N ASN A 45 13.68 -18.70 8.11
CA ASN A 45 15.10 -19.03 8.32
C ASN A 45 15.96 -18.65 7.08
N GLU A 46 17.26 -18.93 7.15
CA GLU A 46 18.21 -18.70 6.05
C GLU A 46 17.89 -19.51 4.77
N ASP A 47 17.18 -20.63 4.92
CA ASP A 47 16.71 -21.46 3.78
C ASP A 47 15.39 -20.96 3.19
N LYS A 48 14.91 -19.80 3.63
CA LYS A 48 13.66 -19.16 3.23
C LYS A 48 12.39 -19.93 3.62
N GLU A 49 12.50 -20.84 4.57
CA GLU A 49 11.38 -21.59 5.12
C GLU A 49 10.69 -20.80 6.23
N PHE A 50 9.38 -20.86 6.28
CA PHE A 50 8.63 -20.30 7.41
C PHE A 50 9.04 -21.00 8.70
N SER A 51 9.35 -20.21 9.71
CA SER A 51 9.71 -20.67 11.06
C SER A 51 8.67 -20.25 12.10
N GLY A 52 7.74 -19.37 11.73
CA GLY A 52 6.61 -18.97 12.55
C GLY A 52 5.85 -17.79 11.98
N CYS A 53 4.67 -17.57 12.52
CA CYS A 53 3.78 -16.47 12.14
C CYS A 53 2.73 -16.19 13.22
N ASN A 54 2.01 -15.08 13.07
CA ASN A 54 0.87 -14.75 13.91
C ASN A 54 -0.47 -15.17 13.29
N ARG A 55 -1.55 -14.96 14.04
CA ARG A 55 -2.92 -15.28 13.62
C ARG A 55 -3.35 -14.59 12.32
N ALA A 56 -2.94 -13.33 12.10
CA ALA A 56 -3.27 -12.61 10.88
C ALA A 56 -2.70 -13.30 9.63
N MET A 57 -1.49 -13.83 9.73
CA MET A 57 -0.85 -14.59 8.66
C MET A 57 -1.54 -15.95 8.41
N GLU A 58 -2.00 -16.63 9.46
CA GLU A 58 -2.80 -17.86 9.32
C GLU A 58 -4.10 -17.58 8.55
N LEU A 59 -4.78 -16.48 8.86
CA LEU A 59 -6.02 -16.08 8.17
C LEU A 59 -5.76 -15.74 6.69
N LEU A 60 -4.65 -15.07 6.39
CA LEU A 60 -4.28 -14.73 5.02
C LEU A 60 -3.99 -15.97 4.18
N THR A 61 -3.24 -16.92 4.73
CA THR A 61 -2.81 -18.11 3.98
C THR A 61 -3.81 -19.25 4.02
N GLY A 62 -4.76 -19.22 4.95
CA GLY A 62 -5.68 -20.34 5.24
C GLY A 62 -4.98 -21.54 5.86
N LYS A 63 -3.75 -21.40 6.33
CA LYS A 63 -2.93 -22.45 6.94
C LYS A 63 -2.57 -22.05 8.37
N SER A 64 -2.65 -23.00 9.30
CA SER A 64 -2.13 -22.78 10.65
C SER A 64 -0.61 -22.61 10.64
N GLU A 65 -0.06 -21.98 11.67
CA GLU A 65 1.40 -21.87 11.84
C GLU A 65 2.10 -23.23 11.72
N LYS A 66 1.54 -24.28 12.35
CA LYS A 66 2.07 -25.64 12.27
C LYS A 66 2.14 -26.18 10.84
N GLN A 67 1.21 -25.80 9.99
CA GLN A 67 1.20 -26.18 8.57
C GLN A 67 2.16 -25.34 7.74
N LEU A 68 2.43 -24.09 8.15
CA LEU A 68 3.33 -23.18 7.45
C LEU A 68 4.79 -23.47 7.74
N ILE A 69 5.13 -23.89 8.95
CA ILE A 69 6.51 -24.21 9.35
C ILE A 69 7.13 -25.20 8.35
N HIS A 70 8.34 -24.88 7.89
CA HIS A 70 9.13 -25.58 6.86
C HIS A 70 8.63 -25.43 5.42
N LEU A 71 7.48 -24.79 5.16
CA LEU A 71 7.09 -24.44 3.80
C LEU A 71 7.90 -23.24 3.29
N LYS A 72 8.12 -23.21 1.99
CA LYS A 72 8.74 -22.09 1.28
C LYS A 72 7.67 -21.21 0.63
N PRO A 73 7.99 -19.98 0.21
CA PRO A 73 7.03 -19.11 -0.46
C PRO A 73 6.28 -19.75 -1.64
N GLN A 74 6.95 -20.56 -2.44
CA GLN A 74 6.35 -21.27 -3.57
C GLN A 74 5.32 -22.33 -3.20
N ASP A 75 5.33 -22.81 -1.95
CA ASP A 75 4.37 -23.78 -1.43
C ASP A 75 3.11 -23.09 -0.87
N VAL A 76 3.16 -21.76 -0.68
CA VAL A 76 2.14 -20.98 0.00
C VAL A 76 1.42 -20.02 -0.93
N TYR A 77 2.15 -19.41 -1.85
CA TYR A 77 1.66 -18.36 -2.75
C TYR A 77 1.56 -18.82 -4.20
N THR A 78 0.86 -18.05 -5.02
CA THR A 78 0.91 -18.21 -6.48
C THR A 78 2.33 -17.97 -7.00
N GLU A 79 2.65 -18.48 -8.17
CA GLU A 79 3.98 -18.39 -8.77
C GLU A 79 4.49 -16.93 -8.83
N GLU A 80 3.65 -16.01 -9.34
CA GLU A 80 3.98 -14.58 -9.44
C GLU A 80 4.30 -13.95 -8.07
N VAL A 81 3.48 -14.23 -7.04
CA VAL A 81 3.69 -13.72 -5.68
C VAL A 81 4.92 -14.35 -5.06
N ALA A 82 5.10 -15.66 -5.22
CA ALA A 82 6.25 -16.39 -4.68
C ALA A 82 7.57 -15.88 -5.26
N GLU A 83 7.63 -15.60 -6.56
CA GLU A 83 8.82 -15.05 -7.22
C GLU A 83 9.20 -13.69 -6.61
N LYS A 84 8.22 -12.79 -6.45
CA LYS A 84 8.44 -11.48 -5.82
C LYS A 84 8.88 -11.59 -4.37
N VAL A 85 8.27 -12.50 -3.61
CA VAL A 85 8.63 -12.79 -2.22
C VAL A 85 10.07 -13.29 -2.12
N LEU A 86 10.48 -14.22 -2.98
CA LEU A 86 11.83 -14.78 -3.01
C LEU A 86 12.88 -13.75 -3.44
N GLU A 87 12.57 -12.93 -4.46
CA GLU A 87 13.44 -11.83 -4.90
C GLU A 87 13.72 -10.84 -3.75
N THR A 88 12.68 -10.46 -3.02
CA THR A 88 12.81 -9.53 -1.90
C THR A 88 13.51 -10.14 -0.70
N ASP A 89 13.32 -11.44 -0.42
CA ASP A 89 14.09 -12.17 0.60
C ASP A 89 15.58 -12.21 0.25
N GLU A 90 15.88 -12.52 -1.01
CA GLU A 90 17.27 -12.56 -1.50
C GLU A 90 17.97 -11.20 -1.34
N LYS A 91 17.26 -10.09 -1.62
CA LYS A 91 17.81 -8.74 -1.40
C LYS A 91 18.13 -8.49 0.06
N VAL A 92 17.24 -8.88 0.98
CA VAL A 92 17.46 -8.76 2.43
C VAL A 92 18.67 -9.58 2.85
N PHE A 93 18.79 -10.83 2.40
CA PHE A 93 19.89 -11.71 2.78
C PHE A 93 21.23 -11.29 2.17
N ARG A 94 21.24 -10.91 0.89
CA ARG A 94 22.48 -10.55 0.19
C ARG A 94 23.09 -9.24 0.69
N HIS A 95 22.25 -8.24 0.91
CA HIS A 95 22.71 -6.90 1.28
C HIS A 95 22.59 -6.62 2.77
N ASN A 96 21.96 -7.52 3.52
CA ASN A 96 21.75 -7.41 4.96
C ASN A 96 21.03 -6.10 5.35
N VAL A 97 20.02 -5.71 4.57
CA VAL A 97 19.26 -4.46 4.71
C VAL A 97 17.79 -4.74 4.96
N SER A 98 17.10 -3.76 5.54
CA SER A 98 15.64 -3.74 5.59
C SER A 98 15.07 -3.32 4.25
N LEU A 99 13.97 -3.94 3.85
CA LEU A 99 13.26 -3.66 2.61
C LEU A 99 11.77 -3.45 2.89
N THR A 100 11.17 -2.42 2.26
CA THR A 100 9.72 -2.20 2.29
C THR A 100 9.18 -2.18 0.88
N TYR A 101 8.04 -2.85 0.63
CA TYR A 101 7.37 -2.89 -0.66
C TYR A 101 5.89 -3.16 -0.49
N GLU A 102 5.10 -2.86 -1.53
CA GLU A 102 3.68 -3.14 -1.55
C GLU A 102 3.40 -4.41 -2.36
N GLN A 103 2.47 -5.23 -1.87
CA GLN A 103 2.07 -6.48 -2.51
C GLN A 103 0.57 -6.72 -2.34
N TRP A 104 -0.12 -7.03 -3.44
CA TRP A 104 -1.46 -7.58 -3.41
C TRP A 104 -1.42 -9.07 -3.10
N LEU A 105 -2.22 -9.49 -2.14
CA LEU A 105 -2.35 -10.88 -1.71
C LEU A 105 -3.81 -11.29 -1.67
N ASP A 106 -4.06 -12.55 -1.97
CA ASP A 106 -5.38 -13.15 -1.98
C ASP A 106 -5.63 -13.93 -0.69
N TYR A 107 -6.78 -13.69 -0.06
CA TYR A 107 -7.29 -14.54 1.00
C TYR A 107 -7.95 -15.81 0.42
N PRO A 108 -8.08 -16.89 1.21
CA PRO A 108 -8.72 -18.12 0.75
C PRO A 108 -10.18 -17.94 0.32
N ASP A 109 -10.84 -16.90 0.82
CA ASP A 109 -12.22 -16.53 0.45
C ASP A 109 -12.32 -15.73 -0.86
N GLY A 110 -11.21 -15.49 -1.55
CA GLY A 110 -11.13 -14.73 -2.80
C GLY A 110 -11.02 -13.21 -2.61
N ARG A 111 -11.06 -12.72 -1.37
CA ARG A 111 -10.85 -11.31 -1.08
C ARG A 111 -9.39 -10.95 -1.32
N LYS A 112 -9.17 -9.80 -1.99
CA LYS A 112 -7.84 -9.23 -2.23
C LYS A 112 -7.55 -8.07 -1.30
N ALA A 113 -6.34 -8.04 -0.75
CA ALA A 113 -5.84 -6.95 0.06
C ALA A 113 -4.43 -6.54 -0.35
N CYS A 114 -4.15 -5.25 -0.26
CA CYS A 114 -2.83 -4.69 -0.51
C CYS A 114 -2.11 -4.53 0.82
N PHE A 115 -0.93 -5.11 0.93
CA PHE A 115 -0.10 -5.02 2.12
C PHE A 115 1.16 -4.22 1.84
N GLU A 116 1.48 -3.28 2.74
CA GLU A 116 2.82 -2.72 2.86
C GLU A 116 3.64 -3.69 3.70
N ILE A 117 4.58 -4.39 3.05
CA ILE A 117 5.39 -5.44 3.67
C ILE A 117 6.78 -4.90 3.94
N ARG A 118 7.19 -4.92 5.21
CA ARG A 118 8.56 -4.63 5.63
C ARG A 118 9.25 -5.91 6.05
N LYS A 119 10.43 -6.16 5.50
CA LYS A 119 11.31 -7.28 5.85
C LYS A 119 12.58 -6.76 6.49
N VAL A 120 13.00 -7.39 7.57
CA VAL A 120 14.23 -7.05 8.30
C VAL A 120 15.00 -8.32 8.63
N PRO A 121 16.34 -8.33 8.54
CA PRO A 121 17.13 -9.45 9.02
C PRO A 121 17.06 -9.51 10.55
N TYR A 122 17.05 -10.72 11.12
CA TYR A 122 17.13 -10.89 12.57
C TYR A 122 18.32 -11.77 12.99
N TYR A 123 18.81 -11.53 14.20
CA TYR A 123 20.05 -12.09 14.69
C TYR A 123 19.85 -12.75 16.06
N ASP A 124 20.69 -13.72 16.37
CA ASP A 124 20.79 -14.29 17.72
C ASP A 124 21.60 -13.39 18.67
N ARG A 125 21.73 -13.85 19.92
CA ARG A 125 22.45 -13.13 20.96
C ARG A 125 23.94 -12.92 20.68
N VAL A 126 24.54 -13.76 19.82
CA VAL A 126 25.93 -13.64 19.41
C VAL A 126 26.13 -12.88 18.10
N GLY A 127 25.06 -12.27 17.57
CA GLY A 127 25.11 -11.45 16.36
C GLY A 127 25.13 -12.25 15.06
N LYS A 128 24.85 -13.55 15.10
CA LYS A 128 24.71 -14.37 13.91
C LYS A 128 23.29 -14.21 13.34
N ARG A 129 23.19 -13.87 12.04
CA ARG A 129 21.89 -13.82 11.36
C ARG A 129 21.23 -15.20 11.36
N ARG A 130 19.95 -15.23 11.68
CA ARG A 130 19.14 -16.47 11.76
C ARG A 130 18.06 -16.53 10.71
N GLY A 131 17.83 -15.41 10.03
CA GLY A 131 16.80 -15.32 9.02
C GLY A 131 16.30 -13.90 8.84
N LEU A 132 15.05 -13.77 8.44
CA LEU A 132 14.35 -12.50 8.33
C LEU A 132 13.01 -12.53 9.06
N MET A 133 12.57 -11.36 9.51
CA MET A 133 11.22 -11.08 9.99
C MET A 133 10.49 -10.23 8.98
N GLY A 134 9.22 -10.51 8.76
CA GLY A 134 8.33 -9.75 7.91
C GLY A 134 7.13 -9.21 8.68
N PHE A 135 6.77 -7.96 8.38
CA PHE A 135 5.61 -7.26 8.92
C PHE A 135 4.79 -6.75 7.74
N GLY A 136 3.49 -7.04 7.71
CA GLY A 136 2.60 -6.61 6.63
C GLY A 136 1.41 -5.85 7.15
N ARG A 137 1.33 -4.56 6.86
CA ARG A 137 0.17 -3.72 7.18
C ARG A 137 -0.81 -3.70 6.03
N ASP A 138 -2.06 -3.97 6.31
CA ASP A 138 -3.13 -3.79 5.31
C ASP A 138 -3.32 -2.31 4.99
N ILE A 139 -3.08 -1.95 3.74
CA ILE A 139 -3.24 -0.59 3.20
C ILE A 139 -4.31 -0.52 2.12
N THR A 140 -5.19 -1.52 2.06
CA THR A 140 -6.18 -1.66 0.99
C THR A 140 -7.09 -0.45 0.90
N GLU A 141 -7.63 0.03 2.01
CA GLU A 141 -8.47 1.23 2.03
C GLU A 141 -7.70 2.46 1.58
N ARG A 142 -6.49 2.66 2.11
CA ARG A 142 -5.63 3.77 1.69
C ARG A 142 -5.39 3.78 0.19
N LYS A 143 -5.09 2.61 -0.41
CA LYS A 143 -4.90 2.46 -1.86
C LYS A 143 -6.18 2.78 -2.64
N ARG A 144 -7.32 2.24 -2.21
CA ARG A 144 -8.61 2.51 -2.86
C ARG A 144 -8.97 3.99 -2.86
N TYR A 145 -8.75 4.68 -1.73
CA TYR A 145 -8.98 6.13 -1.63
C TYR A 145 -8.03 6.91 -2.53
N GLN A 146 -6.76 6.55 -2.55
CA GLN A 146 -5.77 7.17 -3.41
C GLN A 146 -6.12 7.01 -4.90
N ASP A 147 -6.44 5.79 -5.32
CA ASP A 147 -6.83 5.49 -6.69
C ASP A 147 -8.13 6.23 -7.10
N ALA A 148 -9.10 6.32 -6.19
CA ALA A 148 -10.33 7.07 -6.44
C ALA A 148 -10.06 8.57 -6.60
N LEU A 149 -9.19 9.14 -5.78
CA LEU A 149 -8.79 10.55 -5.86
C LEU A 149 -8.04 10.84 -7.15
N GLU A 150 -7.12 9.97 -7.55
CA GLU A 150 -6.38 10.10 -8.80
C GLU A 150 -7.29 10.00 -10.02
N ARG A 151 -8.26 9.07 -10.02
CA ARG A 151 -9.28 8.97 -11.09
C ARG A 151 -10.10 10.25 -11.17
N ALA A 152 -10.66 10.71 -10.05
CA ALA A 152 -11.44 11.95 -10.01
C ALA A 152 -10.64 13.16 -10.51
N SER A 153 -9.35 13.23 -10.15
CA SER A 153 -8.47 14.30 -10.63
C SER A 153 -8.22 14.22 -12.14
N ARG A 154 -7.98 13.03 -12.69
CA ARG A 154 -7.79 12.81 -14.13
C ARG A 154 -9.08 13.13 -14.91
N ASP A 155 -10.23 12.63 -14.43
CA ASP A 155 -11.52 12.89 -15.06
C ASP A 155 -11.83 14.38 -15.11
N LYS A 156 -11.58 15.09 -14.01
CA LYS A 156 -11.73 16.54 -13.94
C LYS A 156 -10.83 17.27 -14.95
N THR A 157 -9.58 16.84 -15.08
CA THR A 157 -8.62 17.44 -16.02
C THR A 157 -9.05 17.20 -17.47
N THR A 158 -9.42 15.97 -17.80
CA THR A 158 -9.91 15.60 -19.14
C THR A 158 -11.17 16.36 -19.48
N PHE A 159 -12.14 16.45 -18.56
CA PHE A 159 -13.39 17.19 -18.76
C PHE A 159 -13.14 18.66 -19.07
N ILE A 160 -12.30 19.34 -18.28
CA ILE A 160 -11.97 20.76 -18.51
C ILE A 160 -11.27 20.97 -19.85
N SER A 161 -10.32 20.10 -20.21
CA SER A 161 -9.60 20.18 -21.48
C SER A 161 -10.55 20.00 -22.67
N THR A 162 -11.43 19.01 -22.61
CA THR A 162 -12.39 18.73 -23.67
C THR A 162 -13.39 19.90 -23.86
N ILE A 163 -14.02 20.34 -22.76
CA ILE A 163 -14.95 21.47 -22.81
C ILE A 163 -14.29 22.74 -23.34
N SER A 164 -13.06 23.00 -22.88
CA SER A 164 -12.31 24.18 -23.35
C SER A 164 -12.08 24.15 -24.86
N HIS A 165 -11.75 22.99 -25.39
CA HIS A 165 -11.58 22.84 -26.86
C HIS A 165 -12.88 22.98 -27.62
N GLU A 166 -13.95 22.37 -27.10
CA GLU A 166 -15.28 22.39 -27.73
C GLU A 166 -15.94 23.76 -27.65
N LEU A 167 -15.67 24.55 -26.64
CA LEU A 167 -16.18 25.93 -26.54
C LEU A 167 -15.34 26.95 -27.29
N ARG A 168 -14.05 26.75 -27.45
CA ARG A 168 -13.15 27.66 -28.17
C ARG A 168 -13.55 27.79 -29.64
N THR A 169 -13.92 26.70 -30.29
CA THR A 169 -14.27 26.68 -31.71
C THR A 169 -15.49 27.54 -32.02
N PRO A 170 -16.68 27.38 -31.39
CA PRO A 170 -17.82 28.25 -31.64
C PRO A 170 -17.58 29.70 -31.18
N LEU A 171 -16.85 29.93 -30.08
CA LEU A 171 -16.53 31.28 -29.63
C LEU A 171 -15.66 32.03 -30.65
N ASN A 172 -14.64 31.39 -31.19
CA ASN A 172 -13.82 31.98 -32.24
C ASN A 172 -14.64 32.30 -33.48
N GLY A 173 -15.61 31.47 -33.84
CA GLY A 173 -16.56 31.74 -34.92
C GLY A 173 -17.40 32.97 -34.62
N ILE A 174 -17.97 33.10 -33.42
CA ILE A 174 -18.77 34.25 -33.01
C ILE A 174 -17.92 35.53 -32.99
N VAL A 175 -16.70 35.49 -32.42
CA VAL A 175 -15.79 36.63 -32.40
C VAL A 175 -15.39 37.06 -33.81
N GLY A 176 -15.07 36.10 -34.67
CA GLY A 176 -14.70 36.38 -36.08
C GLY A 176 -15.82 36.99 -36.90
N LEU A 177 -17.02 36.38 -36.88
CA LEU A 177 -18.18 36.85 -37.61
C LEU A 177 -18.70 38.20 -37.11
N SER A 178 -18.76 38.41 -35.78
CA SER A 178 -19.16 39.69 -35.21
C SER A 178 -18.19 40.83 -35.60
N ARG A 179 -16.89 40.53 -35.67
CA ARG A 179 -15.88 41.50 -36.13
C ARG A 179 -16.06 41.86 -37.58
N ILE A 180 -16.25 40.88 -38.48
CA ILE A 180 -16.47 41.11 -39.90
C ILE A 180 -17.75 41.93 -40.12
N LEU A 181 -18.85 41.62 -39.41
CA LEU A 181 -20.10 42.36 -39.52
C LEU A 181 -19.98 43.82 -39.02
N LEU A 182 -19.18 44.08 -37.98
CA LEU A 182 -18.93 45.40 -37.46
C LEU A 182 -18.21 46.32 -38.48
N ASP A 183 -17.53 45.76 -39.49
CA ASP A 183 -16.84 46.48 -40.58
C ASP A 183 -17.77 46.70 -41.81
N THR A 184 -19.05 46.37 -41.74
CA THR A 184 -20.04 46.56 -42.80
C THR A 184 -20.96 47.77 -42.49
N ASP A 185 -21.79 48.17 -43.49
CA ASP A 185 -22.80 49.23 -43.29
C ASP A 185 -23.92 48.72 -42.36
N LEU A 186 -23.95 49.25 -41.15
CA LEU A 186 -24.90 48.86 -40.09
C LEU A 186 -25.77 50.06 -39.68
N THR A 187 -27.00 49.78 -39.24
CA THR A 187 -27.79 50.76 -38.49
C THR A 187 -27.18 50.93 -37.09
N GLY A 188 -27.38 52.09 -36.45
CA GLY A 188 -26.87 52.32 -35.12
C GLY A 188 -27.34 51.28 -34.04
N GLU A 189 -28.53 50.69 -34.27
CA GLU A 189 -29.05 49.63 -33.40
C GLU A 189 -28.36 48.29 -33.65
N GLN A 190 -28.12 47.91 -34.91
CA GLN A 190 -27.37 46.70 -35.29
C GLN A 190 -25.92 46.76 -34.79
N GLU A 191 -25.26 47.90 -34.93
CA GLU A 191 -23.91 48.11 -34.43
C GLU A 191 -23.82 47.90 -32.91
N ARG A 192 -24.80 48.43 -32.15
CA ARG A 192 -24.87 48.26 -30.71
C ARG A 192 -25.02 46.78 -30.31
N TYR A 193 -25.90 46.03 -30.97
CA TYR A 193 -26.10 44.62 -30.70
C TYR A 193 -24.84 43.80 -31.02
N LEU A 194 -24.21 44.03 -32.14
CA LEU A 194 -23.00 43.34 -32.57
C LEU A 194 -21.82 43.63 -31.65
N LYS A 195 -21.66 44.87 -31.18
CA LYS A 195 -20.65 45.22 -30.18
C LYS A 195 -20.85 44.45 -28.87
N THR A 196 -22.11 44.33 -28.42
CA THR A 196 -22.41 43.56 -27.19
C THR A 196 -22.11 42.07 -27.38
N ILE A 197 -22.48 41.47 -28.53
CA ILE A 197 -22.16 40.06 -28.83
C ILE A 197 -20.65 39.85 -28.89
N HIS A 198 -19.91 40.72 -29.55
CA HIS A 198 -18.46 40.62 -29.68
C HIS A 198 -17.76 40.68 -28.35
N VAL A 199 -18.07 41.68 -27.52
CA VAL A 199 -17.46 41.83 -26.18
C VAL A 199 -17.79 40.66 -25.29
N SER A 200 -19.03 40.17 -25.31
CA SER A 200 -19.45 39.01 -24.52
C SER A 200 -18.70 37.73 -24.93
N ALA A 201 -18.51 37.49 -26.21
CA ALA A 201 -17.80 36.33 -26.73
C ALA A 201 -16.30 36.39 -26.39
N VAL A 202 -15.67 37.55 -26.52
CA VAL A 202 -14.25 37.75 -26.11
C VAL A 202 -14.08 37.55 -24.63
N THR A 203 -14.94 38.13 -23.80
CA THR A 203 -14.90 37.99 -22.34
C THR A 203 -15.04 36.50 -21.92
N LEU A 204 -16.00 35.78 -22.53
CA LEU A 204 -16.20 34.37 -22.26
C LEU A 204 -14.95 33.53 -22.64
N GLY A 205 -14.33 33.82 -23.79
CA GLY A 205 -13.08 33.19 -24.22
C GLY A 205 -11.93 33.40 -23.26
N ASN A 206 -11.81 34.60 -22.71
CA ASN A 206 -10.78 34.92 -21.71
C ASN A 206 -11.01 34.15 -20.41
N ILE A 207 -12.24 34.10 -19.90
CA ILE A 207 -12.58 33.33 -18.69
C ILE A 207 -12.21 31.87 -18.85
N PHE A 208 -12.48 31.26 -20.01
CA PHE A 208 -12.10 29.87 -20.26
C PHE A 208 -10.56 29.68 -20.32
N ASN A 209 -9.85 30.58 -20.92
CA ASN A 209 -8.38 30.53 -20.94
C ASN A 209 -7.79 30.66 -19.52
N ASP A 210 -8.28 31.60 -18.72
CA ASP A 210 -7.86 31.79 -17.33
C ASP A 210 -8.10 30.52 -16.49
N ILE A 211 -9.23 29.84 -16.67
CA ILE A 211 -9.54 28.57 -15.99
C ILE A 211 -8.54 27.46 -16.36
N ILE A 212 -8.01 27.48 -17.58
CA ILE A 212 -7.01 26.51 -18.04
C ILE A 212 -5.62 26.86 -17.48
N GLU A 213 -5.22 28.14 -17.55
CA GLU A 213 -3.88 28.62 -17.16
C GLU A 213 -3.66 28.60 -15.64
N MET A 214 -4.69 28.81 -14.82
CA MET A 214 -4.59 28.71 -13.35
C MET A 214 -4.18 27.31 -12.85
N ARG A 215 -3.94 26.34 -13.76
CA ARG A 215 -3.60 24.94 -13.44
C ARG A 215 -2.29 24.43 -14.05
N SER A 216 -1.57 25.26 -14.75
CA SER A 216 -0.19 24.97 -15.18
C SER A 216 0.79 25.37 -14.10
#